data_b2269f3c3dee30ce77e001d51c5745ff
#
_entry.id   b2269f3c3dee30ce77e001d51c5745ff
#
_cell.length_a   1.000
_cell.length_b   1.000
_cell.length_c   1.000
_cell.angle_alpha   90.00
_cell.angle_beta   90.00
_cell.angle_gamma   90.00
#
_symmetry.space_group_name_H-M   'P 1'
#
loop_
_entity.id
_entity.type
_entity.pdbx_description
1 polymer ?
#
loop_
_entity_poly.entity_id
_entity_poly.type
_entity_poly.pdbx_seq_one_letter_code
_entity_poly.pdbx_strand_id
1 'polypeptide(L)'
;MELISVTNDNRKDFLKFYKKQYLLSDLKRDSMSGFLKTLLTGKSELCKSVYTEPVMVVDNNEITMISVLVHAQRMPEYIQICFFESDKFNMDAFKLILDRAVKAAEEKGAHKLTGSLNMHVNYGLGFLASDFDKKQSFGSAHNPEFYNAYFEKNGFETIDLVSYKKDMVNSPELINNDIREKLNEVYSVRKSDFKNFKQEIVVYTKINNEAFRDHLFYYRRKTEEDYELFKDLKYLMKEENLLFVEKAGVPVGFMLWYPDFNEIIGKGETAGIKTVIKNKLFSNRIKTFKIVEMGVIPGERNKGAILALFDYCFKRTKEKYDTMESSWILAKNLKSKSFGIKWADEESKHYKAYVKELI
;
A
#
# COMPACT_ATOMS: atom_id res chain seq x y z
N MET A 1 -33.24 4.19 -2.41
CA MET A 1 -31.80 4.01 -2.10
C MET A 1 -31.67 3.67 -0.62
N GLU A 2 -30.94 2.62 -0.26
CA GLU A 2 -30.75 2.14 1.12
C GLU A 2 -29.35 1.65 1.37
N LEU A 3 -28.87 1.74 2.61
CA LEU A 3 -27.64 1.13 3.08
C LEU A 3 -27.95 -0.24 3.68
N ILE A 4 -27.29 -1.28 3.21
CA ILE A 4 -27.44 -2.63 3.73
C ILE A 4 -26.11 -3.17 4.25
N SER A 5 -26.16 -3.92 5.35
CA SER A 5 -25.00 -4.62 5.90
C SER A 5 -24.68 -5.86 5.06
N VAL A 6 -23.40 -6.18 4.96
CA VAL A 6 -22.94 -7.38 4.26
C VAL A 6 -22.96 -8.56 5.23
N THR A 7 -23.67 -9.61 4.83
CA THR A 7 -23.82 -10.87 5.54
C THR A 7 -23.19 -12.03 4.76
N ASN A 8 -23.30 -13.25 5.28
CA ASN A 8 -22.88 -14.44 4.54
C ASN A 8 -23.62 -14.63 3.21
N ASP A 9 -24.86 -14.16 3.12
CA ASP A 9 -25.74 -14.39 1.97
C ASP A 9 -25.39 -13.47 0.80
N ASN A 10 -25.06 -12.20 1.07
CA ASN A 10 -24.82 -11.16 0.06
C ASN A 10 -23.34 -10.77 -0.13
N ARG A 11 -22.39 -11.34 0.64
CA ARG A 11 -20.95 -11.01 0.49
C ARG A 11 -20.37 -11.30 -0.90
N LYS A 12 -20.98 -12.24 -1.64
CA LYS A 12 -20.57 -12.53 -3.02
C LYS A 12 -20.85 -11.36 -3.94
N ASP A 13 -21.95 -10.65 -3.72
CA ASP A 13 -22.36 -9.49 -4.51
C ASP A 13 -21.44 -8.30 -4.23
N PHE A 14 -21.07 -8.09 -2.95
CA PHE A 14 -20.03 -7.13 -2.56
C PHE A 14 -18.72 -7.37 -3.32
N LEU A 15 -18.20 -8.61 -3.27
CA LEU A 15 -16.97 -8.98 -3.97
C LEU A 15 -17.09 -8.87 -5.49
N LYS A 16 -18.24 -9.17 -6.06
CA LYS A 16 -18.51 -9.03 -7.49
C LYS A 16 -18.49 -7.56 -7.89
N PHE A 17 -19.12 -6.68 -7.09
CA PHE A 17 -19.08 -5.23 -7.33
C PHE A 17 -17.65 -4.69 -7.25
N TYR A 18 -16.89 -5.04 -6.20
CA TYR A 18 -15.49 -4.67 -6.06
C TYR A 18 -14.68 -5.07 -7.29
N LYS A 19 -14.72 -6.35 -7.67
CA LYS A 19 -13.97 -6.87 -8.83
C LYS A 19 -14.34 -6.17 -10.13
N LYS A 20 -15.63 -5.87 -10.34
CA LYS A 20 -16.12 -5.19 -11.55
C LYS A 20 -15.37 -3.88 -11.80
N GLN A 21 -15.04 -3.12 -10.73
CA GLN A 21 -14.32 -1.84 -10.83
C GLN A 21 -12.92 -2.00 -11.45
N TYR A 22 -12.30 -3.17 -11.30
CA TYR A 22 -10.95 -3.46 -11.79
C TYR A 22 -10.95 -4.23 -13.11
N LEU A 23 -11.80 -5.23 -13.22
CA LEU A 23 -11.78 -6.15 -14.37
C LEU A 23 -12.15 -5.48 -15.71
N LEU A 24 -12.96 -4.42 -15.68
CA LEU A 24 -13.35 -3.67 -16.87
C LEU A 24 -12.36 -2.57 -17.26
N SER A 25 -11.40 -2.24 -16.38
CA SER A 25 -10.44 -1.17 -16.63
C SER A 25 -9.24 -1.63 -17.45
N ASP A 26 -8.77 -0.78 -18.34
CA ASP A 26 -7.47 -0.94 -19.00
C ASP A 26 -6.32 -0.36 -18.17
N LEU A 27 -6.63 0.48 -17.20
CA LEU A 27 -5.66 1.27 -16.43
C LEU A 27 -5.29 0.63 -15.10
N LYS A 28 -6.16 -0.19 -14.50
CA LYS A 28 -5.93 -0.79 -13.17
C LYS A 28 -6.12 -2.30 -13.16
N ARG A 29 -5.52 -2.95 -12.15
CA ARG A 29 -5.59 -4.41 -11.95
C ARG A 29 -5.98 -4.72 -10.52
N ASP A 30 -6.75 -5.78 -10.36
CA ASP A 30 -7.17 -6.27 -9.05
C ASP A 30 -6.03 -7.06 -8.38
N SER A 31 -5.53 -6.57 -7.27
CA SER A 31 -4.55 -7.24 -6.43
C SER A 31 -5.06 -7.51 -5.01
N MET A 32 -6.24 -6.98 -4.64
CA MET A 32 -6.71 -6.99 -3.25
C MET A 32 -7.96 -7.84 -3.01
N SER A 33 -8.67 -8.30 -4.03
CA SER A 33 -9.91 -9.07 -3.85
C SER A 33 -9.70 -10.39 -3.08
N GLY A 34 -8.53 -10.99 -3.19
CA GLY A 34 -8.16 -12.18 -2.40
C GLY A 34 -8.12 -11.89 -0.90
N PHE A 35 -7.43 -10.82 -0.52
CA PHE A 35 -7.38 -10.34 0.87
C PHE A 35 -8.77 -9.92 1.36
N LEU A 36 -9.49 -9.12 0.58
CA LEU A 36 -10.84 -8.66 0.90
C LEU A 36 -11.80 -9.83 1.14
N LYS A 37 -11.72 -10.91 0.34
CA LYS A 37 -12.47 -12.13 0.58
C LYS A 37 -12.14 -12.76 1.94
N THR A 38 -10.86 -12.82 2.31
CA THR A 38 -10.42 -13.35 3.61
C THR A 38 -10.94 -12.49 4.76
N LEU A 39 -10.89 -11.16 4.61
CA LEU A 39 -11.43 -10.19 5.55
C LEU A 39 -12.94 -10.39 5.77
N LEU A 40 -13.73 -10.42 4.69
CA LEU A 40 -15.18 -10.56 4.71
C LEU A 40 -15.66 -11.91 5.30
N THR A 41 -14.77 -12.89 5.36
CA THR A 41 -15.05 -14.18 6.02
C THR A 41 -14.59 -14.24 7.48
N GLY A 42 -14.02 -13.16 8.02
CA GLY A 42 -13.48 -13.10 9.37
C GLY A 42 -12.22 -13.95 9.59
N LYS A 43 -11.58 -14.42 8.50
CA LYS A 43 -10.44 -15.35 8.57
C LYS A 43 -9.09 -14.65 8.57
N SER A 44 -9.03 -13.33 8.37
CA SER A 44 -7.80 -12.57 8.42
C SER A 44 -7.29 -12.46 9.86
N GLU A 45 -5.97 -12.51 10.04
CA GLU A 45 -5.32 -12.27 11.32
C GLU A 45 -5.66 -10.88 11.89
N LEU A 46 -5.87 -9.88 11.02
CA LEU A 46 -6.33 -8.55 11.40
C LEU A 46 -7.68 -8.56 12.11
N CYS A 47 -8.60 -9.46 11.75
CA CYS A 47 -9.94 -9.55 12.38
C CYS A 47 -9.88 -9.84 13.89
N LYS A 48 -8.74 -10.31 14.41
CA LYS A 48 -8.54 -10.53 15.85
C LYS A 48 -8.39 -9.24 16.66
N SER A 49 -8.09 -8.10 15.99
CA SER A 49 -7.84 -6.81 16.65
C SER A 49 -8.48 -5.63 15.93
N VAL A 50 -9.35 -5.91 14.96
CA VAL A 50 -10.03 -4.91 14.16
C VAL A 50 -11.49 -5.31 14.02
N TYR A 51 -12.38 -4.39 14.37
CA TYR A 51 -13.80 -4.49 14.05
C TYR A 51 -13.99 -4.09 12.58
N THR A 52 -14.76 -4.86 11.85
CA THR A 52 -15.08 -4.60 10.45
C THR A 52 -16.58 -4.67 10.23
N GLU A 53 -17.12 -3.69 9.53
CA GLU A 53 -18.52 -3.61 9.13
C GLU A 53 -18.58 -3.31 7.62
N PRO A 54 -18.64 -4.35 6.78
CA PRO A 54 -18.81 -4.14 5.34
C PRO A 54 -20.26 -3.74 5.05
N VAL A 55 -20.41 -2.70 4.21
CA VAL A 55 -21.71 -2.09 3.84
C VAL A 55 -21.80 -1.90 2.33
N MET A 56 -23.03 -1.93 1.82
CA MET A 56 -23.37 -1.65 0.42
C MET A 56 -24.50 -0.65 0.36
N VAL A 57 -24.46 0.26 -0.59
CA VAL A 57 -25.60 1.10 -0.96
C VAL A 57 -26.27 0.50 -2.19
N VAL A 58 -27.55 0.25 -2.07
CA VAL A 58 -28.40 -0.33 -3.12
C VAL A 58 -29.43 0.70 -3.56
N ASP A 59 -29.55 0.89 -4.86
CA ASP A 59 -30.56 1.72 -5.49
C ASP A 59 -31.24 0.94 -6.61
N ASN A 60 -32.57 0.84 -6.60
CA ASN A 60 -33.35 0.07 -7.56
C ASN A 60 -32.83 -1.37 -7.77
N ASN A 61 -32.50 -2.06 -6.68
CA ASN A 61 -31.94 -3.42 -6.65
C ASN A 61 -30.51 -3.56 -7.25
N GLU A 62 -29.83 -2.45 -7.52
CA GLU A 62 -28.46 -2.46 -8.00
C GLU A 62 -27.50 -1.88 -6.94
N ILE A 63 -26.36 -2.54 -6.74
CA ILE A 63 -25.30 -2.00 -5.87
C ILE A 63 -24.63 -0.85 -6.61
N THR A 64 -24.59 0.32 -5.97
CA THR A 64 -23.99 1.55 -6.53
C THR A 64 -22.71 1.96 -5.81
N MET A 65 -22.56 1.55 -4.55
CA MET A 65 -21.41 1.92 -3.73
C MET A 65 -21.15 0.86 -2.66
N ILE A 66 -19.89 0.64 -2.32
CA ILE A 66 -19.47 -0.27 -1.25
C ILE A 66 -18.39 0.36 -0.38
N SER A 67 -18.31 -0.08 0.85
CA SER A 67 -17.19 0.22 1.76
C SER A 67 -17.10 -0.83 2.87
N VAL A 68 -15.94 -0.88 3.54
CA VAL A 68 -15.78 -1.57 4.82
C VAL A 68 -15.47 -0.52 5.87
N LEU A 69 -16.37 -0.31 6.83
CA LEU A 69 -16.10 0.52 7.99
C LEU A 69 -15.22 -0.27 8.97
N VAL A 70 -14.16 0.37 9.45
CA VAL A 70 -13.16 -0.31 10.26
C VAL A 70 -12.83 0.49 11.51
N HIS A 71 -12.81 -0.18 12.67
CA HIS A 71 -12.28 0.35 13.91
C HIS A 71 -11.15 -0.54 14.40
N ALA A 72 -9.92 -0.02 14.39
CA ALA A 72 -8.75 -0.75 14.85
C ALA A 72 -8.47 -0.46 16.33
N GLN A 73 -8.41 -1.50 17.18
CA GLN A 73 -8.13 -1.35 18.61
C GLN A 73 -6.81 -0.62 18.91
N ARG A 74 -5.84 -0.70 17.98
CA ARG A 74 -4.52 -0.05 18.08
C ARG A 74 -4.46 1.35 17.48
N MET A 75 -5.59 1.84 16.95
CA MET A 75 -5.80 3.20 16.44
C MET A 75 -7.26 3.60 16.75
N PRO A 76 -7.61 3.66 18.06
CA PRO A 76 -9.01 3.72 18.52
C PRO A 76 -9.71 5.05 18.22
N GLU A 77 -8.96 6.11 17.92
CA GLU A 77 -9.51 7.43 17.61
C GLU A 77 -10.22 7.52 16.26
N TYR A 78 -10.04 6.52 15.37
CA TYR A 78 -10.57 6.56 14.01
C TYR A 78 -11.62 5.48 13.72
N ILE A 79 -12.68 5.88 12.99
CA ILE A 79 -13.39 4.98 12.07
C ILE A 79 -12.85 5.22 10.67
N GLN A 80 -12.47 4.15 10.00
CA GLN A 80 -11.90 4.17 8.66
C GLN A 80 -12.95 3.78 7.63
N ILE A 81 -13.05 4.51 6.52
CA ILE A 81 -13.86 4.18 5.34
C ILE A 81 -12.91 3.47 4.35
N CYS A 82 -12.83 2.15 4.46
CA CYS A 82 -11.88 1.29 3.74
C CYS A 82 -12.50 0.67 2.49
N PHE A 83 -11.68 0.25 1.54
CA PHE A 83 -12.09 -0.48 0.32
C PHE A 83 -13.29 0.18 -0.36
N PHE A 84 -13.29 1.51 -0.37
CA PHE A 84 -14.35 2.31 -0.94
C PHE A 84 -14.35 2.19 -2.46
N GLU A 85 -15.48 1.79 -3.04
CA GLU A 85 -15.69 1.73 -4.48
C GLU A 85 -17.09 2.25 -4.83
N SER A 86 -17.17 2.99 -5.94
CA SER A 86 -18.42 3.53 -6.47
C SER A 86 -18.43 3.41 -8.01
N ASP A 87 -19.56 3.05 -8.60
CA ASP A 87 -19.70 2.91 -10.06
C ASP A 87 -19.83 4.25 -10.77
N LYS A 88 -20.41 5.25 -10.11
CA LYS A 88 -20.62 6.62 -10.60
C LYS A 88 -20.68 7.59 -9.44
N PHE A 89 -20.52 8.88 -9.74
CA PHE A 89 -20.69 9.92 -8.73
C PHE A 89 -22.13 9.98 -8.21
N ASN A 90 -22.31 9.72 -6.92
CA ASN A 90 -23.61 9.79 -6.23
C ASN A 90 -23.40 10.23 -4.77
N MET A 91 -23.61 11.52 -4.52
CA MET A 91 -23.38 12.11 -3.19
C MET A 91 -24.38 11.60 -2.15
N ASP A 92 -25.62 11.30 -2.53
CA ASP A 92 -26.63 10.83 -1.57
C ASP A 92 -26.31 9.38 -1.13
N ALA A 93 -25.78 8.56 -2.03
CA ALA A 93 -25.26 7.24 -1.67
C ALA A 93 -24.06 7.35 -0.71
N PHE A 94 -23.14 8.30 -0.96
CA PHE A 94 -22.00 8.50 -0.06
C PHE A 94 -22.43 8.99 1.32
N LYS A 95 -23.44 9.85 1.42
CA LYS A 95 -23.98 10.30 2.71
C LYS A 95 -24.49 9.16 3.57
N LEU A 96 -25.12 8.13 2.98
CA LEU A 96 -25.56 6.94 3.74
C LEU A 96 -24.37 6.21 4.38
N ILE A 97 -23.24 6.08 3.66
CA ILE A 97 -22.01 5.49 4.22
C ILE A 97 -21.42 6.40 5.30
N LEU A 98 -21.38 7.71 5.05
CA LEU A 98 -20.85 8.70 5.98
C LEU A 98 -21.64 8.73 7.29
N ASP A 99 -22.97 8.76 7.22
CA ASP A 99 -23.85 8.76 8.40
C ASP A 99 -23.66 7.47 9.21
N ARG A 100 -23.51 6.33 8.53
CA ARG A 100 -23.20 5.06 9.23
C ARG A 100 -21.82 5.08 9.88
N ALA A 101 -20.82 5.69 9.22
CA ALA A 101 -19.47 5.84 9.77
C ALA A 101 -19.45 6.75 11.01
N VAL A 102 -20.22 7.86 11.00
CA VAL A 102 -20.41 8.73 12.17
C VAL A 102 -21.04 7.94 13.33
N LYS A 103 -22.14 7.23 13.06
CA LYS A 103 -22.78 6.39 14.08
C LYS A 103 -21.83 5.31 14.61
N ALA A 104 -21.04 4.68 13.75
CA ALA A 104 -20.03 3.71 14.20
C ALA A 104 -18.95 4.37 15.10
N ALA A 105 -18.59 5.63 14.82
CA ALA A 105 -17.67 6.38 15.68
C ALA A 105 -18.26 6.62 17.08
N GLU A 106 -19.51 7.03 17.16
CA GLU A 106 -20.23 7.16 18.44
C GLU A 106 -20.28 5.82 19.21
N GLU A 107 -20.67 4.73 18.54
CA GLU A 107 -20.73 3.39 19.11
C GLU A 107 -19.39 2.86 19.64
N LYS A 108 -18.27 3.28 19.03
CA LYS A 108 -16.91 2.84 19.37
C LYS A 108 -16.11 3.84 20.20
N GLY A 109 -16.67 5.03 20.46
CA GLY A 109 -15.95 6.11 21.16
C GLY A 109 -14.82 6.72 20.33
N ALA A 110 -14.87 6.59 19.01
CA ALA A 110 -13.95 7.26 18.09
C ALA A 110 -14.43 8.70 17.84
N HIS A 111 -13.50 9.61 17.59
CA HIS A 111 -13.82 11.02 17.36
C HIS A 111 -13.29 11.54 16.02
N LYS A 112 -12.78 10.65 15.17
CA LYS A 112 -12.28 10.96 13.84
C LYS A 112 -12.76 9.95 12.80
N LEU A 113 -12.93 10.44 11.58
CA LEU A 113 -13.07 9.59 10.39
C LEU A 113 -11.83 9.71 9.52
N THR A 114 -11.46 8.62 8.83
CA THR A 114 -10.46 8.68 7.78
C THR A 114 -10.94 7.97 6.53
N GLY A 115 -10.65 8.56 5.37
CA GLY A 115 -10.91 8.00 4.06
C GLY A 115 -9.64 7.61 3.34
N SER A 116 -9.75 6.62 2.45
CA SER A 116 -8.65 6.09 1.64
C SER A 116 -7.52 5.38 2.41
N LEU A 117 -7.73 5.04 3.68
CA LEU A 117 -6.86 4.14 4.44
C LEU A 117 -7.53 2.77 4.50
N ASN A 118 -6.84 1.72 4.08
CA ASN A 118 -7.35 0.34 4.12
C ASN A 118 -6.80 -0.40 5.34
N MET A 119 -7.39 -0.18 6.52
CA MET A 119 -7.06 -0.82 7.80
C MET A 119 -5.71 -0.41 8.37
N HIS A 120 -4.65 -0.49 7.59
CA HIS A 120 -3.29 -0.10 7.91
C HIS A 120 -2.59 0.41 6.65
N VAL A 121 -1.62 1.28 6.77
CA VAL A 121 -0.88 1.87 5.63
C VAL A 121 -0.30 0.83 4.67
N ASN A 122 0.06 -0.36 5.17
CA ASN A 122 0.62 -1.44 4.34
C ASN A 122 -0.43 -2.15 3.45
N TYR A 123 -1.72 -1.91 3.67
CA TYR A 123 -2.80 -2.41 2.80
C TYR A 123 -3.34 -1.35 1.84
N GLY A 124 -2.82 -0.13 1.93
CA GLY A 124 -3.12 0.98 1.04
C GLY A 124 -3.51 2.26 1.77
N LEU A 125 -2.99 3.37 1.28
CA LEU A 125 -3.32 4.72 1.72
C LEU A 125 -3.36 5.63 0.51
N GLY A 126 -4.35 6.51 0.48
CA GLY A 126 -4.52 7.54 -0.52
C GLY A 126 -5.40 7.11 -1.70
N PHE A 127 -6.23 8.04 -2.19
CA PHE A 127 -6.82 8.00 -3.51
C PHE A 127 -5.91 8.73 -4.50
N LEU A 128 -5.86 8.25 -5.74
CA LEU A 128 -5.19 8.94 -6.84
C LEU A 128 -5.79 10.34 -6.99
N ALA A 129 -4.93 11.35 -7.18
CA ALA A 129 -5.31 12.75 -7.32
C ALA A 129 -4.72 13.43 -8.58
N SER A 130 -3.88 12.73 -9.33
CA SER A 130 -3.37 13.16 -10.63
C SER A 130 -3.20 11.98 -11.58
N ASP A 131 -2.98 12.26 -12.88
CA ASP A 131 -2.61 11.23 -13.87
C ASP A 131 -3.60 10.05 -13.94
N PHE A 132 -4.89 10.36 -13.90
CA PHE A 132 -5.97 9.36 -13.90
C PHE A 132 -6.03 8.51 -15.17
N ASP A 133 -5.41 8.97 -16.25
CA ASP A 133 -5.27 8.30 -17.55
C ASP A 133 -4.05 7.37 -17.62
N LYS A 134 -3.14 7.45 -16.65
CA LYS A 134 -1.95 6.59 -16.59
C LYS A 134 -2.25 5.27 -15.89
N LYS A 135 -1.55 4.23 -16.33
CA LYS A 135 -1.69 2.89 -15.71
C LYS A 135 -1.25 2.89 -14.25
N GLN A 136 -1.96 2.08 -13.47
CA GLN A 136 -1.63 1.80 -12.07
C GLN A 136 -0.35 0.97 -12.00
N SER A 137 0.58 1.34 -11.12
CA SER A 137 1.65 0.45 -10.66
C SER A 137 1.11 -0.55 -9.65
N PHE A 138 1.63 -1.76 -9.62
CA PHE A 138 1.17 -2.82 -8.72
C PHE A 138 1.16 -2.34 -7.25
N GLY A 139 0.03 -2.56 -6.57
CA GLY A 139 -0.17 -2.16 -5.17
C GLY A 139 -0.36 -0.65 -4.93
N SER A 140 -0.41 0.19 -5.98
CA SER A 140 -0.80 1.61 -5.83
C SER A 140 -2.30 1.79 -5.94
N ALA A 141 -2.83 2.89 -5.39
CA ALA A 141 -4.22 3.28 -5.60
C ALA A 141 -4.46 3.69 -7.07
N HIS A 142 -5.63 3.39 -7.60
CA HIS A 142 -6.13 3.93 -8.85
C HIS A 142 -7.66 3.95 -8.83
N ASN A 143 -8.22 5.11 -8.84
CA ASN A 143 -9.65 5.39 -8.71
C ASN A 143 -10.09 6.45 -9.73
N PRO A 144 -11.39 6.58 -10.02
CA PRO A 144 -11.92 7.73 -10.73
C PRO A 144 -11.67 9.04 -9.97
N GLU A 145 -11.50 10.14 -10.71
CA GLU A 145 -11.26 11.47 -10.14
C GLU A 145 -12.32 11.88 -9.12
N PHE A 146 -13.58 11.55 -9.37
CA PHE A 146 -14.70 11.95 -8.52
C PHE A 146 -14.67 11.34 -7.10
N TYR A 147 -13.80 10.35 -6.79
CA TYR A 147 -13.69 9.82 -5.43
C TYR A 147 -13.21 10.89 -4.46
N ASN A 148 -12.27 11.73 -4.86
CA ASN A 148 -11.78 12.82 -4.04
C ASN A 148 -12.91 13.81 -3.65
N ALA A 149 -13.82 14.10 -4.58
CA ALA A 149 -14.93 15.01 -4.35
C ALA A 149 -15.91 14.54 -3.27
N TYR A 150 -16.05 13.24 -3.01
CA TYR A 150 -16.88 12.73 -1.91
C TYR A 150 -16.38 13.23 -0.55
N PHE A 151 -15.08 13.15 -0.33
CA PHE A 151 -14.47 13.51 0.94
C PHE A 151 -14.33 15.03 1.08
N GLU A 152 -13.83 15.71 0.05
CA GLU A 152 -13.63 17.16 0.05
C GLU A 152 -14.95 17.94 0.28
N LYS A 153 -16.03 17.56 -0.40
CA LYS A 153 -17.34 18.20 -0.23
C LYS A 153 -18.03 17.90 1.10
N ASN A 154 -17.55 16.90 1.85
CA ASN A 154 -18.08 16.57 3.17
C ASN A 154 -17.16 17.01 4.32
N GLY A 155 -16.26 17.96 4.06
CA GLY A 155 -15.45 18.63 5.08
C GLY A 155 -14.32 17.79 5.66
N PHE A 156 -13.79 16.85 4.88
CA PHE A 156 -12.54 16.16 5.24
C PHE A 156 -11.34 17.04 4.91
N GLU A 157 -10.39 17.10 5.82
CA GLU A 157 -9.07 17.67 5.57
C GLU A 157 -8.24 16.72 4.71
N THR A 158 -7.44 17.30 3.81
CA THR A 158 -6.61 16.57 2.87
C THR A 158 -5.19 16.39 3.41
N ILE A 159 -4.67 15.19 3.25
CA ILE A 159 -3.28 14.84 3.49
C ILE A 159 -2.67 14.45 2.15
N ASP A 160 -1.76 15.29 1.65
CA ASP A 160 -1.13 15.09 0.35
C ASP A 160 -0.02 14.06 0.41
N LEU A 161 0.00 13.20 -0.59
CA LEU A 161 0.98 12.14 -0.79
C LEU A 161 1.53 12.25 -2.23
N VAL A 162 2.80 11.91 -2.40
CA VAL A 162 3.49 11.99 -3.69
C VAL A 162 4.34 10.75 -3.92
N SER A 163 4.38 10.24 -5.14
CA SER A 163 5.33 9.22 -5.60
C SER A 163 6.40 9.84 -6.50
N TYR A 164 7.49 9.12 -6.67
CA TYR A 164 8.65 9.54 -7.45
C TYR A 164 8.97 8.53 -8.53
N LYS A 165 9.56 9.01 -9.62
CA LYS A 165 9.99 8.20 -10.75
C LYS A 165 11.42 8.50 -11.14
N LYS A 166 12.14 7.48 -11.62
CA LYS A 166 13.51 7.56 -12.08
C LYS A 166 13.70 6.77 -13.37
N ASP A 167 14.37 7.39 -14.34
CA ASP A 167 14.93 6.68 -15.50
C ASP A 167 16.15 5.87 -15.05
N MET A 168 16.10 4.57 -15.24
CA MET A 168 17.19 3.67 -14.86
C MET A 168 18.20 3.46 -15.98
N VAL A 169 17.80 3.67 -17.24
CA VAL A 169 18.64 3.39 -18.42
C VAL A 169 19.87 4.31 -18.46
N ASN A 170 19.63 5.61 -18.26
CA ASN A 170 20.69 6.64 -18.35
C ASN A 170 21.21 7.08 -16.98
N SER A 171 20.80 6.42 -15.90
CA SER A 171 21.22 6.82 -14.56
C SER A 171 22.69 6.55 -14.30
N PRO A 172 23.46 7.54 -13.82
CA PRO A 172 24.81 7.31 -13.33
C PRO A 172 24.79 6.43 -12.07
N GLU A 173 25.97 6.00 -11.64
CA GLU A 173 26.13 5.36 -10.32
C GLU A 173 25.58 6.27 -9.21
N LEU A 174 24.88 5.70 -8.23
CA LEU A 174 24.27 6.47 -7.14
C LEU A 174 25.30 7.12 -6.23
N ILE A 175 26.39 6.42 -6.00
CA ILE A 175 27.50 6.86 -5.14
C ILE A 175 28.83 6.46 -5.78
N ASN A 176 29.87 7.23 -5.49
CA ASN A 176 31.23 6.88 -5.89
C ASN A 176 31.81 5.74 -5.02
N ASN A 177 32.96 5.21 -5.42
CA ASN A 177 33.59 4.10 -4.73
C ASN A 177 34.04 4.44 -3.30
N ASP A 178 34.54 5.65 -3.08
CA ASP A 178 35.00 6.08 -1.74
C ASP A 178 33.86 6.10 -0.72
N ILE A 179 32.69 6.58 -1.12
CA ILE A 179 31.49 6.57 -0.28
C ILE A 179 31.05 5.12 -0.03
N ARG A 180 31.08 4.28 -1.07
CA ARG A 180 30.69 2.87 -0.98
C ARG A 180 31.60 2.09 -0.02
N GLU A 181 32.90 2.29 -0.10
CA GLU A 181 33.86 1.67 0.81
C GLU A 181 33.58 2.04 2.26
N LYS A 182 33.42 3.34 2.55
CA LYS A 182 33.06 3.83 3.89
C LYS A 182 31.74 3.25 4.40
N LEU A 183 30.74 3.07 3.54
CA LEU A 183 29.49 2.44 3.93
C LEU A 183 29.66 0.97 4.25
N ASN A 184 30.47 0.25 3.46
CA ASN A 184 30.75 -1.17 3.63
C ASN A 184 31.58 -1.49 4.90
N GLU A 185 32.37 -0.52 5.40
CA GLU A 185 33.03 -0.63 6.71
C GLU A 185 32.05 -0.68 7.88
N VAL A 186 30.87 -0.05 7.74
CA VAL A 186 29.88 0.12 8.80
C VAL A 186 28.68 -0.80 8.62
N TYR A 187 28.24 -1.00 7.38
CA TYR A 187 27.00 -1.68 7.03
C TYR A 187 27.25 -2.81 6.04
N SER A 188 26.54 -3.91 6.22
CA SER A 188 26.37 -4.94 5.21
C SER A 188 24.90 -4.99 4.77
N VAL A 189 24.65 -5.28 3.49
CA VAL A 189 23.29 -5.48 2.98
C VAL A 189 23.14 -6.93 2.54
N ARG A 190 22.13 -7.59 3.07
CA ARG A 190 21.77 -8.94 2.67
C ARG A 190 20.37 -9.03 2.09
N LYS A 191 20.15 -10.00 1.23
CA LYS A 191 18.81 -10.44 0.82
C LYS A 191 18.18 -11.30 1.91
N SER A 192 16.84 -11.38 1.91
CA SER A 192 16.13 -12.32 2.78
C SER A 192 16.40 -13.77 2.41
N ASP A 193 16.22 -14.68 3.37
CA ASP A 193 16.30 -16.13 3.17
C ASP A 193 14.88 -16.73 3.12
N PHE A 194 14.41 -17.07 1.93
CA PHE A 194 13.06 -17.64 1.77
C PHE A 194 12.93 -19.10 2.26
N LYS A 195 14.02 -19.77 2.62
CA LYS A 195 13.96 -21.06 3.32
C LYS A 195 13.49 -20.84 4.76
N ASN A 196 13.90 -19.73 5.37
CA ASN A 196 13.54 -19.31 6.73
C ASN A 196 12.53 -18.13 6.71
N PHE A 197 11.62 -18.09 5.74
CA PHE A 197 10.76 -16.95 5.44
C PHE A 197 9.99 -16.40 6.65
N LYS A 198 9.46 -17.29 7.51
CA LYS A 198 8.73 -16.85 8.72
C LYS A 198 9.64 -16.06 9.66
N GLN A 199 10.90 -16.46 9.81
CA GLN A 199 11.87 -15.74 10.64
C GLN A 199 12.24 -14.40 10.01
N GLU A 200 12.37 -14.33 8.69
CA GLU A 200 12.59 -13.05 7.98
C GLU A 200 11.45 -12.07 8.19
N ILE A 201 10.20 -12.56 8.23
CA ILE A 201 9.04 -11.70 8.55
C ILE A 201 9.06 -11.23 10.01
N VAL A 202 9.55 -12.04 10.98
CA VAL A 202 9.77 -11.56 12.36
C VAL A 202 10.75 -10.38 12.38
N VAL A 203 11.88 -10.50 11.65
CA VAL A 203 12.87 -9.42 11.54
C VAL A 203 12.26 -8.17 10.88
N TYR A 204 11.57 -8.36 9.74
CA TYR A 204 10.86 -7.29 9.04
C TYR A 204 9.88 -6.57 9.95
N THR A 205 8.97 -7.31 10.62
CA THR A 205 7.95 -6.73 11.50
C THR A 205 8.58 -5.91 12.63
N LYS A 206 9.65 -6.41 13.24
CA LYS A 206 10.35 -5.71 14.31
C LYS A 206 10.93 -4.38 13.83
N ILE A 207 11.65 -4.37 12.72
CA ILE A 207 12.27 -3.16 12.17
C ILE A 207 11.19 -2.19 11.69
N ASN A 208 10.15 -2.68 11.00
CA ASN A 208 9.03 -1.89 10.51
C ASN A 208 8.34 -1.13 11.65
N ASN A 209 8.01 -1.83 12.73
CA ASN A 209 7.38 -1.24 13.91
C ASN A 209 8.23 -0.14 14.57
N GLU A 210 9.55 -0.24 14.56
CA GLU A 210 10.43 0.80 15.11
C GLU A 210 10.66 1.94 14.10
N ALA A 211 10.77 1.62 12.82
CA ALA A 211 11.03 2.61 11.78
C ALA A 211 9.84 3.55 11.55
N PHE A 212 8.61 3.06 11.70
CA PHE A 212 7.39 3.81 11.39
C PHE A 212 6.52 4.17 12.59
N ARG A 213 6.99 3.96 13.82
CA ARG A 213 6.20 4.19 15.03
C ARG A 213 5.57 5.59 15.13
N ASP A 214 6.20 6.60 14.52
CA ASP A 214 5.75 7.99 14.54
C ASP A 214 5.05 8.40 13.23
N HIS A 215 4.79 7.43 12.33
CA HIS A 215 4.14 7.69 11.05
C HIS A 215 2.63 7.81 11.23
N LEU A 216 2.02 8.81 10.58
CA LEU A 216 0.57 8.98 10.56
C LEU A 216 -0.13 7.71 10.04
N PHE A 217 -1.20 7.30 10.71
CA PHE A 217 -1.97 6.08 10.42
C PHE A 217 -1.18 4.76 10.58
N TYR A 218 -0.04 4.79 11.26
CA TYR A 218 0.69 3.59 11.59
C TYR A 218 0.35 3.14 13.02
N TYR A 219 0.07 1.87 13.18
CA TYR A 219 0.05 1.20 14.48
C TYR A 219 0.90 -0.08 14.44
N ARG A 220 1.44 -0.47 15.61
CA ARG A 220 2.33 -1.64 15.68
C ARG A 220 1.63 -2.89 15.17
N ARG A 221 2.28 -3.61 14.27
CA ARG A 221 1.78 -4.83 13.66
C ARG A 221 2.27 -6.06 14.40
N LYS A 222 1.51 -7.15 14.29
CA LYS A 222 1.93 -8.48 14.75
C LYS A 222 2.57 -9.23 13.59
N THR A 223 3.52 -10.12 13.91
CA THR A 223 4.20 -10.92 12.89
C THR A 223 3.23 -11.77 12.06
N GLU A 224 2.16 -12.26 12.68
CA GLU A 224 1.13 -13.06 12.01
C GLU A 224 0.39 -12.26 10.93
N GLU A 225 0.14 -10.97 11.18
CA GLU A 225 -0.49 -10.05 10.23
C GLU A 225 0.41 -9.80 9.03
N ASP A 226 1.71 -9.56 9.27
CA ASP A 226 2.70 -9.42 8.21
C ASP A 226 2.90 -10.73 7.45
N TYR A 227 2.97 -11.85 8.15
CA TYR A 227 3.09 -13.15 7.52
C TYR A 227 1.88 -13.45 6.61
N GLU A 228 0.66 -13.09 7.03
CA GLU A 228 -0.53 -13.22 6.19
C GLU A 228 -0.41 -12.40 4.90
N LEU A 229 0.07 -11.15 5.00
CA LEU A 229 0.27 -10.28 3.84
C LEU A 229 1.32 -10.84 2.87
N PHE A 230 2.42 -11.36 3.40
CA PHE A 230 3.57 -11.78 2.60
C PHE A 230 3.52 -13.21 2.08
N LYS A 231 2.75 -14.11 2.73
CA LYS A 231 2.76 -15.55 2.40
C LYS A 231 2.43 -15.86 0.94
N ASP A 232 1.51 -15.08 0.33
CA ASP A 232 1.11 -15.24 -1.07
C ASP A 232 2.02 -14.41 -1.99
N LEU A 233 2.42 -13.22 -1.56
CA LEU A 233 3.33 -12.34 -2.29
C LEU A 233 4.71 -13.00 -2.48
N LYS A 234 5.15 -13.84 -1.55
CA LYS A 234 6.40 -14.63 -1.62
C LYS A 234 6.55 -15.37 -2.96
N TYR A 235 5.47 -15.85 -3.55
CA TYR A 235 5.52 -16.59 -4.83
C TYR A 235 5.76 -15.70 -6.05
N LEU A 236 5.52 -14.40 -5.92
CA LEU A 236 5.84 -13.39 -6.93
C LEU A 236 7.23 -12.79 -6.74
N MET A 237 7.73 -12.77 -5.51
CA MET A 237 8.99 -12.17 -5.13
C MET A 237 10.16 -13.16 -5.25
N LYS A 238 11.38 -12.59 -5.30
CA LYS A 238 12.65 -13.26 -5.07
C LYS A 238 13.21 -12.79 -3.73
N GLU A 239 14.20 -13.52 -3.19
CA GLU A 239 14.89 -13.16 -1.94
C GLU A 239 15.45 -11.73 -1.97
N GLU A 240 15.92 -11.27 -3.14
CA GLU A 240 16.45 -9.92 -3.34
C GLU A 240 15.40 -8.81 -3.26
N ASN A 241 14.11 -9.13 -3.27
CA ASN A 241 13.03 -8.16 -3.17
C ASN A 241 12.76 -7.68 -1.73
N LEU A 242 13.24 -8.41 -0.73
CA LEU A 242 13.26 -7.97 0.66
C LEU A 242 14.72 -7.96 1.15
N LEU A 243 15.26 -6.77 1.30
CA LEU A 243 16.64 -6.52 1.72
C LEU A 243 16.67 -6.08 3.18
N PHE A 244 17.72 -6.48 3.87
CA PHE A 244 18.04 -5.98 5.21
C PHE A 244 19.44 -5.34 5.20
N VAL A 245 19.55 -4.15 5.81
CA VAL A 245 20.83 -3.55 6.14
C VAL A 245 21.19 -3.89 7.58
N GLU A 246 22.40 -4.37 7.77
CA GLU A 246 22.91 -4.82 9.06
C GLU A 246 24.11 -3.97 9.49
N LYS A 247 24.23 -3.77 10.79
CA LYS A 247 25.39 -3.19 11.45
C LYS A 247 25.92 -4.18 12.47
N ALA A 248 27.18 -4.58 12.32
CA ALA A 248 27.78 -5.63 13.16
C ALA A 248 26.91 -6.91 13.25
N GLY A 249 26.33 -7.33 12.11
CA GLY A 249 25.49 -8.53 12.01
C GLY A 249 24.06 -8.39 12.57
N VAL A 250 23.66 -7.18 13.02
CA VAL A 250 22.32 -6.91 13.55
C VAL A 250 21.52 -6.13 12.51
N PRO A 251 20.34 -6.61 12.05
CA PRO A 251 19.48 -5.88 11.14
C PRO A 251 18.97 -4.57 11.77
N VAL A 252 19.25 -3.45 11.10
CA VAL A 252 18.90 -2.10 11.55
C VAL A 252 17.97 -1.35 10.59
N GLY A 253 17.72 -1.93 9.42
CA GLY A 253 16.81 -1.37 8.43
C GLY A 253 16.45 -2.40 7.36
N PHE A 254 15.49 -2.06 6.53
CA PHE A 254 15.03 -2.90 5.43
C PHE A 254 14.60 -2.08 4.22
N MET A 255 14.51 -2.74 3.06
CA MET A 255 13.89 -2.24 1.85
C MET A 255 13.08 -3.36 1.21
N LEU A 256 11.81 -3.09 0.93
CA LEU A 256 10.94 -3.94 0.13
C LEU A 256 10.76 -3.31 -1.24
N TRP A 257 11.08 -4.05 -2.28
CA TRP A 257 10.86 -3.66 -3.66
C TRP A 257 10.41 -4.85 -4.50
N TYR A 258 9.72 -4.62 -5.59
CA TYR A 258 9.35 -5.68 -6.52
C TYR A 258 9.09 -5.14 -7.94
N PRO A 259 9.13 -6.02 -8.97
CA PRO A 259 8.72 -5.68 -10.33
C PRO A 259 7.27 -5.19 -10.37
N ASP A 260 6.94 -4.28 -11.28
CA ASP A 260 5.54 -3.93 -11.51
C ASP A 260 4.78 -5.07 -12.20
N PHE A 261 4.21 -5.96 -11.41
CA PHE A 261 3.48 -7.12 -11.92
C PHE A 261 2.26 -6.75 -12.75
N ASN A 262 1.76 -5.51 -12.68
CA ASN A 262 0.65 -5.05 -13.52
C ASN A 262 1.03 -5.05 -15.02
N GLU A 263 2.30 -4.99 -15.36
CA GLU A 263 2.78 -5.08 -16.75
C GLU A 263 2.54 -6.46 -17.38
N ILE A 264 2.37 -7.51 -16.56
CA ILE A 264 2.10 -8.88 -17.04
C ILE A 264 0.69 -9.39 -16.68
N ILE A 265 -0.07 -8.64 -15.88
CA ILE A 265 -1.47 -8.96 -15.58
C ILE A 265 -2.35 -8.38 -16.69
N GLY A 266 -3.06 -9.25 -17.42
CA GLY A 266 -3.96 -8.83 -18.48
C GLY A 266 -5.23 -8.14 -17.99
N LYS A 267 -5.92 -7.43 -18.90
CA LYS A 267 -7.27 -6.93 -18.63
C LYS A 267 -8.19 -8.09 -18.25
N GLY A 268 -9.03 -7.90 -17.23
CA GLY A 268 -9.95 -8.94 -16.75
C GLY A 268 -9.28 -10.01 -15.88
N GLU A 269 -7.99 -9.90 -15.58
CA GLU A 269 -7.27 -10.83 -14.71
C GLU A 269 -7.06 -10.22 -13.31
N THR A 270 -7.09 -11.09 -12.31
CA THR A 270 -6.76 -10.79 -10.93
C THR A 270 -5.35 -11.31 -10.61
N ALA A 271 -4.57 -10.58 -9.81
CA ALA A 271 -3.30 -11.08 -9.31
C ALA A 271 -3.48 -12.42 -8.57
N GLY A 272 -2.67 -13.42 -8.92
CA GLY A 272 -2.78 -14.76 -8.37
C GLY A 272 -1.88 -15.78 -9.07
N ILE A 273 -2.25 -17.05 -9.06
CA ILE A 273 -1.45 -18.16 -9.61
C ILE A 273 -1.05 -17.92 -11.07
N LYS A 274 -1.96 -17.38 -11.91
CA LYS A 274 -1.62 -17.03 -13.30
C LYS A 274 -0.51 -15.98 -13.37
N THR A 275 -0.53 -15.00 -12.48
CA THR A 275 0.53 -13.98 -12.37
C THR A 275 1.86 -14.60 -11.99
N VAL A 276 1.86 -15.55 -11.07
CA VAL A 276 3.08 -16.30 -10.68
C VAL A 276 3.67 -17.04 -11.88
N ILE A 277 2.85 -17.73 -12.64
CA ILE A 277 3.28 -18.45 -13.86
C ILE A 277 3.83 -17.46 -14.90
N LYS A 278 3.09 -16.37 -15.18
CA LYS A 278 3.54 -15.32 -16.11
C LYS A 278 4.86 -14.68 -15.66
N ASN A 279 5.02 -14.40 -14.37
CA ASN A 279 6.25 -13.84 -13.83
C ASN A 279 7.45 -14.78 -14.03
N LYS A 280 7.26 -16.10 -13.88
CA LYS A 280 8.32 -17.09 -14.15
C LYS A 280 8.72 -17.15 -15.63
N LEU A 281 7.74 -17.00 -16.54
CA LEU A 281 7.97 -17.17 -17.97
C LEU A 281 8.35 -15.86 -18.68
N PHE A 282 7.87 -14.72 -18.20
CA PHE A 282 7.91 -13.44 -18.89
C PHE A 282 8.44 -12.28 -18.03
N SER A 283 9.20 -12.55 -16.96
CA SER A 283 9.75 -11.51 -16.08
C SER A 283 10.62 -10.48 -16.82
N ASN A 284 11.23 -10.84 -17.94
CA ASN A 284 12.01 -9.95 -18.80
C ASN A 284 11.17 -8.90 -19.54
N ARG A 285 9.85 -9.07 -19.58
CA ARG A 285 8.90 -8.08 -20.15
C ARG A 285 8.56 -6.96 -19.16
N ILE A 286 8.81 -7.17 -17.88
CA ILE A 286 8.59 -6.14 -16.85
C ILE A 286 9.72 -5.15 -16.93
N LYS A 287 9.38 -3.89 -17.21
CA LYS A 287 10.33 -2.79 -17.39
C LYS A 287 10.39 -1.82 -16.22
N THR A 288 9.40 -1.87 -15.36
CA THR A 288 9.32 -1.05 -14.16
C THR A 288 9.50 -1.89 -12.90
N PHE A 289 10.24 -1.38 -11.92
CA PHE A 289 10.19 -1.90 -10.56
C PHE A 289 9.76 -0.79 -9.60
N LYS A 290 9.22 -1.21 -8.46
CA LYS A 290 8.71 -0.31 -7.45
C LYS A 290 9.42 -0.50 -6.13
N ILE A 291 9.92 0.58 -5.53
CA ILE A 291 10.30 0.59 -4.12
C ILE A 291 9.04 0.83 -3.30
N VAL A 292 8.64 -0.19 -2.57
CA VAL A 292 7.34 -0.25 -1.88
C VAL A 292 7.43 0.37 -0.51
N GLU A 293 8.47 -0.02 0.21
CA GLU A 293 8.66 0.39 1.60
C GLU A 293 10.12 0.29 1.97
N MET A 294 10.59 1.23 2.77
CA MET A 294 11.91 1.18 3.36
C MET A 294 11.94 1.91 4.69
N GLY A 295 12.68 1.36 5.63
CA GLY A 295 12.78 1.95 6.95
C GLY A 295 14.08 1.58 7.65
N VAL A 296 14.51 2.47 8.52
CA VAL A 296 15.67 2.29 9.40
C VAL A 296 15.26 2.66 10.82
N ILE A 297 15.69 1.87 11.80
CA ILE A 297 15.41 2.15 13.20
C ILE A 297 15.93 3.55 13.60
N PRO A 298 15.28 4.23 14.56
CA PRO A 298 15.60 5.62 14.89
C PRO A 298 17.07 5.89 15.17
N GLY A 299 17.76 4.98 15.87
CA GLY A 299 19.17 5.12 16.24
C GLY A 299 20.17 5.08 15.07
N GLU A 300 19.75 4.59 13.90
CA GLU A 300 20.60 4.50 12.70
C GLU A 300 20.15 5.42 11.56
N ARG A 301 19.16 6.29 11.81
CA ARG A 301 18.74 7.30 10.81
C ARG A 301 19.85 8.30 10.52
N ASN A 302 19.96 8.74 9.26
CA ASN A 302 20.94 9.73 8.75
C ASN A 302 22.42 9.29 8.88
N LYS A 303 22.70 8.00 9.04
CA LYS A 303 24.07 7.46 9.17
C LYS A 303 24.52 6.66 7.93
N GLY A 304 23.75 6.67 6.84
CA GLY A 304 24.09 6.01 5.58
C GLY A 304 23.40 4.65 5.34
N ALA A 305 22.70 4.07 6.31
CA ALA A 305 22.05 2.75 6.15
C ALA A 305 21.05 2.71 4.96
N ILE A 306 20.24 3.77 4.78
CA ILE A 306 19.35 3.91 3.61
C ILE A 306 20.15 3.96 2.32
N LEU A 307 21.27 4.67 2.29
CA LEU A 307 22.11 4.82 1.11
C LEU A 307 22.74 3.46 0.72
N ALA A 308 23.16 2.66 1.68
CA ALA A 308 23.66 1.31 1.46
C ALA A 308 22.58 0.40 0.83
N LEU A 309 21.33 0.47 1.31
CA LEU A 309 20.20 -0.27 0.71
C LEU A 309 19.94 0.15 -0.73
N PHE A 310 19.96 1.45 -1.00
CA PHE A 310 19.75 1.98 -2.35
C PHE A 310 20.87 1.57 -3.31
N ASP A 311 22.14 1.72 -2.93
CA ASP A 311 23.26 1.30 -3.78
C ASP A 311 23.20 -0.19 -4.11
N TYR A 312 22.86 -1.00 -3.11
CA TYR A 312 22.68 -2.44 -3.30
C TYR A 312 21.52 -2.78 -4.24
N CYS A 313 20.37 -2.14 -4.07
CA CYS A 313 19.19 -2.32 -4.92
C CYS A 313 19.48 -1.83 -6.36
N PHE A 314 20.06 -0.63 -6.50
CA PHE A 314 20.38 -0.02 -7.79
C PHE A 314 21.26 -0.93 -8.64
N LYS A 315 22.34 -1.47 -8.09
CA LYS A 315 23.24 -2.39 -8.79
C LYS A 315 22.56 -3.64 -9.34
N ARG A 316 21.45 -4.07 -8.70
CA ARG A 316 20.70 -5.26 -9.11
C ARG A 316 19.57 -4.96 -10.09
N THR A 317 19.16 -3.72 -10.17
CA THR A 317 18.00 -3.30 -10.97
C THR A 317 18.36 -2.54 -12.23
N LYS A 318 19.48 -1.81 -12.24
CA LYS A 318 19.92 -0.92 -13.35
C LYS A 318 19.92 -1.58 -14.73
N GLU A 319 20.36 -2.83 -14.83
CA GLU A 319 20.44 -3.54 -16.13
C GLU A 319 19.16 -4.33 -16.46
N LYS A 320 18.19 -4.38 -15.53
CA LYS A 320 16.98 -5.20 -15.67
C LYS A 320 15.74 -4.39 -15.95
N TYR A 321 15.69 -3.15 -15.44
CA TYR A 321 14.51 -2.31 -15.49
C TYR A 321 14.84 -0.95 -16.10
N ASP A 322 13.90 -0.44 -16.87
CA ASP A 322 14.03 0.85 -17.54
C ASP A 322 13.59 2.00 -16.61
N THR A 323 12.70 1.70 -15.65
CA THR A 323 12.10 2.68 -14.74
C THR A 323 12.04 2.17 -13.30
N MET A 324 12.29 3.07 -12.35
CA MET A 324 11.95 2.89 -10.93
C MET A 324 10.80 3.82 -10.56
N GLU A 325 9.81 3.28 -9.85
CA GLU A 325 8.78 4.09 -9.16
C GLU A 325 8.89 3.90 -7.65
N SER A 326 8.53 4.91 -6.87
CA SER A 326 8.35 4.76 -5.42
C SER A 326 6.87 4.57 -5.07
N SER A 327 6.59 3.94 -3.93
CA SER A 327 5.32 4.15 -3.25
C SER A 327 5.16 5.62 -2.86
N TRP A 328 3.96 5.98 -2.42
CA TRP A 328 3.68 7.32 -1.93
C TRP A 328 4.52 7.67 -0.69
N ILE A 329 4.82 8.94 -0.58
CA ILE A 329 5.48 9.57 0.57
C ILE A 329 4.57 10.72 1.03
N LEU A 330 4.42 10.93 2.34
CA LEU A 330 3.72 12.09 2.87
C LEU A 330 4.41 13.38 2.39
N ALA A 331 3.69 14.26 1.70
CA ALA A 331 4.24 15.50 1.14
C ALA A 331 4.87 16.41 2.21
N LYS A 332 4.34 16.36 3.44
CA LYS A 332 4.88 17.08 4.62
C LYS A 332 6.13 16.42 5.22
N ASN A 333 6.48 15.18 4.84
CA ASN A 333 7.69 14.51 5.34
C ASN A 333 8.92 14.99 4.54
N LEU A 334 9.45 16.14 4.93
CA LEU A 334 10.57 16.80 4.26
C LEU A 334 11.82 15.90 4.14
N LYS A 335 12.07 15.01 5.09
CA LYS A 335 13.23 14.09 5.05
C LYS A 335 13.08 13.05 3.96
N SER A 336 11.94 12.38 3.88
CA SER A 336 11.67 11.40 2.84
C SER A 336 11.49 12.07 1.48
N LYS A 337 10.84 13.24 1.44
CA LYS A 337 10.68 14.05 0.23
C LYS A 337 12.04 14.53 -0.31
N SER A 338 12.92 15.05 0.51
CA SER A 338 14.25 15.49 0.08
C SER A 338 15.09 14.33 -0.45
N PHE A 339 14.92 13.13 0.11
CA PHE A 339 15.53 11.92 -0.45
C PHE A 339 14.93 11.58 -1.82
N GLY A 340 13.61 11.58 -1.97
CA GLY A 340 12.92 11.37 -3.24
C GLY A 340 13.38 12.35 -4.32
N ILE A 341 13.40 13.65 -4.02
CA ILE A 341 13.87 14.71 -4.94
C ILE A 341 15.34 14.50 -5.35
N LYS A 342 16.20 14.08 -4.43
CA LYS A 342 17.62 13.87 -4.69
C LYS A 342 17.91 12.65 -5.57
N TRP A 343 17.09 11.61 -5.48
CA TRP A 343 17.36 10.31 -6.11
C TRP A 343 16.42 9.97 -7.26
N ALA A 344 15.32 10.71 -7.42
CA ALA A 344 14.41 10.61 -8.55
C ALA A 344 14.69 11.70 -9.58
N ASP A 345 14.13 11.53 -10.75
CA ASP A 345 14.20 12.52 -11.81
C ASP A 345 12.97 13.44 -11.79
N GLU A 346 11.82 12.92 -11.33
CA GLU A 346 10.56 13.66 -11.29
C GLU A 346 9.63 13.20 -10.15
N GLU A 347 8.77 14.11 -9.67
CA GLU A 347 7.55 13.76 -8.97
C GLU A 347 6.60 13.10 -9.98
N SER A 348 6.01 11.97 -9.61
CA SER A 348 5.13 11.21 -10.49
C SER A 348 3.66 11.43 -10.08
N LYS A 349 3.00 10.41 -9.55
CA LYS A 349 1.58 10.48 -9.20
C LYS A 349 1.38 11.13 -7.83
N HIS A 350 0.33 11.94 -7.73
CA HIS A 350 -0.14 12.50 -6.46
C HIS A 350 -1.33 11.71 -5.93
N TYR A 351 -1.42 11.62 -4.60
CA TYR A 351 -2.51 10.94 -3.90
C TYR A 351 -2.98 11.82 -2.75
N LYS A 352 -4.20 11.57 -2.28
CA LYS A 352 -4.82 12.26 -1.14
C LYS A 352 -5.39 11.26 -0.15
N ALA A 353 -5.02 11.37 1.10
CA ALA A 353 -5.73 10.76 2.21
C ALA A 353 -6.59 11.81 2.91
N TYR A 354 -7.59 11.36 3.65
CA TYR A 354 -8.63 12.23 4.19
C TYR A 354 -8.85 11.97 5.68
N VAL A 355 -8.98 13.05 6.45
CA VAL A 355 -9.32 13.00 7.88
C VAL A 355 -10.44 14.00 8.16
N LYS A 356 -11.37 13.63 9.03
CA LYS A 356 -12.41 14.51 9.55
C LYS A 356 -12.51 14.32 11.05
N GLU A 357 -12.36 15.42 11.80
CA GLU A 357 -12.73 15.47 13.21
C GLU A 357 -14.25 15.43 13.36
N LEU A 358 -14.74 14.69 14.31
CA LEU A 358 -16.15 14.68 14.72
C LEU A 358 -16.27 15.55 15.98
N ILE A 359 -17.21 16.48 15.94
CA ILE A 359 -17.49 17.43 17.03
C ILE A 359 -18.27 16.74 18.13
#